data_adfb9b9724196b59c592b80714ef824e
#
_entry.id   adfb9b9724196b59c592b80714ef824e
#
_cell.length_a   1.000
_cell.length_b   1.000
_cell.length_c   1.000
_cell.angle_alpha   90.00
_cell.angle_beta   90.00
_cell.angle_gamma   90.00
#
_symmetry.space_group_name_H-M   'P 1'
#
loop_
_entity.id
_entity.type
_entity.pdbx_description
1 polymer ?
#
loop_
_entity_poly.entity_id
_entity_poly.type
_entity_poly.pdbx_seq_one_letter_code
_entity_poly.pdbx_strand_id
1 'polypeptide(L)'
;MSPYIFKVRGVGSGWKNLLYFGGTSILPAHVIGHLNGDEYIEEYNYTMPTGSGPYEVKTENVRKGRAITLTRRKDWWRKDDPIFKSWYNFDSITFVVVVDERLQLEKFKKGKFDLYLITRAQWYEEEFNDEPVNRGLIQKRKIYNDEPQGVSGLVFNMRKPPFDNPKVREAFTYLFNREGLVKNLMYGQYLMTNSYYPGSVYENPNNPKVTYNPEKGAALLVEAGYTTRNKEGILEKDGKPLVIEMPIVDNWVRVMTPVQQEWKKAGIKLEFRQVDYPIQFKLLNERNFDIAFMSWGGLLYPNPKSSFHSELADIPNTNNLAGFKNRVADSLINLELVTFDLSKRVQIIRQLDSILVASHQYALAWYAPFTRVAYWNKFGHPDFYIGRTSDWRSILSLWWYDPDKAALVERGKDDPTMTLPTGSSEVYFWKEYEENLDSH
;
A
#
# COMPACT_ATOMS: atom_id res chain seq x y z
N MET A 1 14.40 -2.05 41.54
CA MET A 1 13.99 -2.92 40.41
C MET A 1 15.24 -3.61 39.89
N SER A 2 15.14 -4.83 39.39
CA SER A 2 16.25 -5.50 38.69
C SER A 2 16.63 -4.72 37.44
N PRO A 3 17.89 -4.72 36.98
CA PRO A 3 18.30 -4.11 35.71
C PRO A 3 17.62 -4.74 34.50
N TYR A 4 16.95 -5.89 34.66
CA TYR A 4 16.21 -6.63 33.63
C TYR A 4 14.68 -6.45 33.70
N ILE A 5 14.18 -5.65 34.67
CA ILE A 5 12.75 -5.42 34.85
C ILE A 5 12.48 -3.92 34.83
N PHE A 6 11.64 -3.50 33.90
CA PHE A 6 11.13 -2.13 33.85
C PHE A 6 9.61 -2.14 33.92
N LYS A 7 9.02 -1.07 34.38
CA LYS A 7 7.57 -0.88 34.46
C LYS A 7 7.17 0.31 33.63
N VAL A 8 6.19 0.09 32.75
CA VAL A 8 5.59 1.15 31.96
C VAL A 8 4.17 1.39 32.42
N ARG A 9 3.80 2.65 32.55
CA ARG A 9 2.44 3.07 32.88
C ARG A 9 1.87 3.84 31.71
N GLY A 10 0.85 3.27 31.06
CA GLY A 10 0.09 3.96 30.02
C GLY A 10 -0.79 5.07 30.63
N VAL A 11 -1.00 6.14 29.88
CA VAL A 11 -1.96 7.19 30.20
C VAL A 11 -3.26 6.90 29.44
N GLY A 12 -4.40 6.96 30.16
CA GLY A 12 -5.71 6.58 29.61
C GLY A 12 -5.96 5.07 29.58
N SER A 13 -7.17 4.69 29.18
CA SER A 13 -7.66 3.31 29.17
C SER A 13 -7.77 2.69 27.77
N GLY A 14 -6.95 3.15 26.81
CA GLY A 14 -6.98 2.64 25.43
C GLY A 14 -6.43 1.22 25.32
N TRP A 15 -7.18 0.32 24.67
CA TRP A 15 -6.77 -1.07 24.44
C TRP A 15 -5.50 -1.19 23.58
N LYS A 16 -5.23 -0.20 22.72
CA LYS A 16 -4.03 -0.15 21.87
C LYS A 16 -2.75 0.20 22.62
N ASN A 17 -2.82 0.69 23.85
CA ASN A 17 -1.65 1.13 24.61
C ASN A 17 -0.60 0.02 24.75
N LEU A 18 -1.05 -1.23 24.98
CA LEU A 18 -0.14 -2.37 25.06
C LEU A 18 0.50 -2.68 23.69
N LEU A 19 -0.27 -2.58 22.60
CA LEU A 19 0.25 -2.83 21.25
C LEU A 19 1.26 -1.76 20.83
N TYR A 20 0.98 -0.50 21.10
CA TYR A 20 1.92 0.59 20.83
C TYR A 20 3.22 0.42 21.62
N PHE A 21 3.11 0.09 22.89
CA PHE A 21 4.29 -0.19 23.71
C PHE A 21 5.06 -1.42 23.19
N GLY A 22 4.37 -2.52 22.93
CA GLY A 22 5.00 -3.76 22.40
C GLY A 22 5.61 -3.60 21.01
N GLY A 23 5.10 -2.66 20.19
CA GLY A 23 5.64 -2.32 18.88
C GLY A 23 6.77 -1.27 18.90
N THR A 24 7.11 -0.73 20.07
CA THR A 24 8.19 0.27 20.18
C THR A 24 9.55 -0.39 19.99
N SER A 25 10.34 0.14 19.04
CA SER A 25 11.71 -0.32 18.84
C SER A 25 12.60 -0.04 20.04
N ILE A 26 13.38 -1.03 20.47
CA ILE A 26 14.40 -0.88 21.50
C ILE A 26 15.65 -0.33 20.85
N LEU A 27 16.05 0.87 21.25
CA LEU A 27 17.20 1.58 20.69
C LEU A 27 18.46 1.37 21.54
N PRO A 28 19.66 1.33 20.91
CA PRO A 28 20.93 1.14 21.61
C PRO A 28 21.38 2.43 22.33
N ALA A 29 20.90 2.67 23.54
CA ALA A 29 21.19 3.89 24.32
C ALA A 29 22.69 4.17 24.47
N HIS A 30 23.53 3.12 24.53
CA HIS A 30 24.99 3.25 24.60
C HIS A 30 25.63 3.79 23.31
N VAL A 31 24.88 3.76 22.18
CA VAL A 31 25.35 4.28 20.87
C VAL A 31 24.74 5.63 20.57
N ILE A 32 23.41 5.77 20.75
CA ILE A 32 22.68 6.97 20.30
C ILE A 32 22.09 7.80 21.45
N GLY A 33 22.17 7.33 22.69
CA GLY A 33 21.51 7.99 23.83
C GLY A 33 22.06 9.37 24.23
N HIS A 34 23.18 9.77 23.64
CA HIS A 34 23.79 11.10 23.82
C HIS A 34 23.35 12.11 22.75
N LEU A 35 22.68 11.66 21.68
CA LEU A 35 22.28 12.49 20.55
C LEU A 35 20.87 13.04 20.75
N ASN A 36 20.64 14.27 20.34
CA ASN A 36 19.29 14.76 20.08
C ASN A 36 18.78 14.33 18.70
N GLY A 37 17.53 14.68 18.33
CA GLY A 37 16.93 14.25 17.07
C GLY A 37 17.64 14.76 15.81
N ASP A 38 18.12 15.99 15.84
CA ASP A 38 18.80 16.61 14.68
C ASP A 38 20.19 16.00 14.50
N GLU A 39 20.96 15.85 15.59
CA GLU A 39 22.27 15.18 15.60
C GLU A 39 22.15 13.72 15.14
N TYR A 40 21.09 13.00 15.55
CA TYR A 40 20.83 11.63 15.08
C TYR A 40 20.59 11.58 13.58
N ILE A 41 19.79 12.51 13.03
CA ILE A 41 19.52 12.57 11.59
C ILE A 41 20.82 12.90 10.83
N GLU A 42 21.64 13.83 11.32
CA GLU A 42 22.90 14.20 10.69
C GLU A 42 23.88 13.01 10.66
N GLU A 43 24.04 12.29 11.75
CA GLU A 43 24.99 11.19 11.87
C GLU A 43 24.51 9.92 11.17
N TYR A 44 23.22 9.58 11.30
CA TYR A 44 22.66 8.29 10.84
C TYR A 44 21.81 8.35 9.57
N ASN A 45 21.81 9.45 8.84
CA ASN A 45 21.05 9.57 7.59
C ASN A 45 21.47 8.53 6.52
N TYR A 46 22.76 8.17 6.49
CA TYR A 46 23.34 7.22 5.54
C TYR A 46 24.16 6.10 6.20
N THR A 47 24.13 6.03 7.50
CA THR A 47 24.74 4.95 8.30
C THR A 47 23.67 4.30 9.13
N MET A 48 23.85 3.03 9.46
CA MET A 48 22.89 2.32 10.31
C MET A 48 23.46 2.15 11.70
N PRO A 49 22.75 2.61 12.74
CA PRO A 49 23.15 2.30 14.13
C PRO A 49 23.07 0.80 14.37
N THR A 50 23.80 0.33 15.36
CA THR A 50 23.74 -1.06 15.78
C THR A 50 22.31 -1.45 16.20
N GLY A 51 21.78 -2.50 15.60
CA GLY A 51 20.50 -3.10 15.94
C GLY A 51 20.65 -4.47 16.61
N SER A 52 19.57 -5.01 17.15
CA SER A 52 19.52 -6.36 17.74
C SER A 52 19.00 -7.45 16.78
N GLY A 53 18.75 -7.10 15.52
CA GLY A 53 18.20 -7.98 14.49
C GLY A 53 19.21 -9.02 13.96
N PRO A 54 18.73 -9.97 13.13
CA PRO A 54 19.56 -11.02 12.55
C PRO A 54 20.52 -10.53 11.47
N TYR A 55 20.28 -9.35 10.91
CA TYR A 55 21.13 -8.72 9.91
C TYR A 55 21.73 -7.42 10.42
N GLU A 56 22.92 -7.12 9.93
CA GLU A 56 23.59 -5.83 10.13
C GLU A 56 23.88 -5.16 8.80
N VAL A 57 23.99 -3.85 8.81
CA VAL A 57 24.45 -3.03 7.67
C VAL A 57 25.69 -2.29 8.11
N LYS A 58 26.83 -2.58 7.49
CA LYS A 58 28.08 -1.85 7.70
C LYS A 58 28.11 -0.65 6.76
N THR A 59 28.79 0.43 7.16
CA THR A 59 28.89 1.67 6.38
C THR A 59 29.41 1.42 4.95
N GLU A 60 30.41 0.56 4.79
CA GLU A 60 30.94 0.18 3.47
C GLU A 60 29.94 -0.54 2.58
N ASN A 61 28.86 -1.10 3.16
CA ASN A 61 27.80 -1.78 2.43
C ASN A 61 26.67 -0.83 1.99
N VAL A 62 26.76 0.45 2.32
CA VAL A 62 25.83 1.50 1.87
C VAL A 62 26.45 2.23 0.69
N ARG A 63 25.95 1.98 -0.51
CA ARG A 63 26.31 2.69 -1.72
C ARG A 63 25.20 3.66 -2.08
N LYS A 64 25.33 4.90 -1.62
CA LYS A 64 24.30 5.95 -1.76
C LYS A 64 23.72 6.01 -3.17
N GLY A 65 22.40 5.96 -3.30
CA GLY A 65 21.67 5.98 -4.56
C GLY A 65 21.86 4.75 -5.46
N ARG A 66 22.58 3.70 -5.01
CA ARG A 66 22.86 2.51 -5.81
C ARG A 66 22.44 1.20 -5.15
N ALA A 67 22.87 0.95 -3.93
CA ALA A 67 22.55 -0.29 -3.25
C ALA A 67 22.80 -0.23 -1.74
N ILE A 68 22.14 -1.10 -1.01
CA ILE A 68 22.42 -1.42 0.39
C ILE A 68 22.46 -2.94 0.57
N THR A 69 23.48 -3.44 1.26
CA THR A 69 23.63 -4.88 1.53
C THR A 69 23.53 -5.14 3.03
N LEU A 70 22.61 -6.00 3.40
CA LEU A 70 22.45 -6.56 4.74
C LEU A 70 23.27 -7.86 4.82
N THR A 71 24.04 -8.03 5.90
CA THR A 71 24.82 -9.25 6.16
C THR A 71 24.29 -9.95 7.40
N ARG A 72 24.09 -11.27 7.31
CA ARG A 72 23.60 -12.07 8.43
C ARG A 72 24.64 -12.12 9.54
N ARG A 73 24.19 -11.85 10.77
CA ARG A 73 25.03 -11.92 11.97
C ARG A 73 25.20 -13.38 12.42
N LYS A 74 26.45 -13.80 12.57
CA LYS A 74 26.77 -15.12 13.08
C LYS A 74 26.54 -15.25 14.58
N ASP A 75 26.61 -14.14 15.29
CA ASP A 75 26.44 -13.99 16.74
C ASP A 75 25.05 -13.50 17.17
N TRP A 76 24.07 -13.58 16.29
CA TRP A 76 22.72 -13.14 16.63
C TRP A 76 22.18 -13.91 17.83
N TRP A 77 21.72 -13.18 18.85
CA TRP A 77 21.34 -13.72 20.15
C TRP A 77 20.15 -14.70 20.14
N ARG A 78 19.32 -14.68 19.09
CA ARG A 78 18.19 -15.60 18.90
C ARG A 78 18.40 -16.66 17.83
N LYS A 79 19.61 -16.84 17.33
CA LYS A 79 19.89 -17.82 16.26
C LYS A 79 19.50 -19.25 16.60
N ASP A 80 19.58 -19.61 17.90
CA ASP A 80 19.28 -20.95 18.42
C ASP A 80 17.86 -21.03 19.02
N ASP A 81 17.06 -19.94 18.94
CA ASP A 81 15.67 -19.91 19.41
C ASP A 81 14.81 -20.78 18.47
N PRO A 82 14.05 -21.77 19.01
CA PRO A 82 13.21 -22.68 18.22
C PRO A 82 12.24 -21.96 17.26
N ILE A 83 11.77 -20.78 17.63
CA ILE A 83 10.85 -19.97 16.80
C ILE A 83 11.53 -19.53 15.51
N PHE A 84 12.85 -19.23 15.56
CA PHE A 84 13.59 -18.66 14.43
C PHE A 84 14.55 -19.64 13.75
N LYS A 85 14.53 -20.90 14.13
CA LYS A 85 15.47 -21.92 13.63
C LYS A 85 15.49 -22.05 12.11
N SER A 86 14.36 -21.78 11.44
CA SER A 86 14.23 -21.86 9.97
C SER A 86 14.00 -20.50 9.32
N TRP A 87 14.35 -19.41 10.01
CA TRP A 87 14.18 -18.05 9.52
C TRP A 87 15.54 -17.42 9.22
N TYR A 88 15.53 -16.38 8.40
CA TYR A 88 16.70 -15.55 8.09
C TYR A 88 17.85 -16.36 7.48
N ASN A 89 17.52 -17.16 6.46
CA ASN A 89 18.44 -18.16 5.90
C ASN A 89 19.49 -17.59 4.93
N PHE A 90 19.28 -16.37 4.41
CA PHE A 90 20.24 -15.75 3.49
C PHE A 90 21.46 -15.20 4.23
N ASP A 91 22.66 -15.45 3.71
CA ASP A 91 23.90 -14.87 4.26
C ASP A 91 24.00 -13.38 3.99
N SER A 92 23.46 -12.93 2.86
CA SER A 92 23.36 -11.52 2.52
C SER A 92 22.10 -11.21 1.69
N ILE A 93 21.57 -10.02 1.86
CA ILE A 93 20.43 -9.48 1.10
C ILE A 93 20.84 -8.13 0.57
N THR A 94 20.84 -7.96 -0.76
CA THR A 94 21.19 -6.70 -1.40
C THR A 94 19.96 -6.06 -2.04
N PHE A 95 19.63 -4.86 -1.60
CA PHE A 95 18.65 -4.00 -2.26
C PHE A 95 19.36 -3.09 -3.25
N VAL A 96 18.98 -3.17 -4.51
CA VAL A 96 19.56 -2.36 -5.58
C VAL A 96 18.58 -1.27 -5.98
N VAL A 97 19.05 -0.02 -6.01
CA VAL A 97 18.23 1.12 -6.41
C VAL A 97 18.30 1.30 -7.93
N VAL A 98 17.14 1.23 -8.56
CA VAL A 98 16.96 1.53 -9.99
C VAL A 98 15.68 2.35 -10.11
N VAL A 99 15.80 3.61 -10.51
CA VAL A 99 14.64 4.55 -10.54
C VAL A 99 13.68 4.23 -11.67
N ASP A 100 14.20 3.88 -12.84
CA ASP A 100 13.38 3.54 -14.01
C ASP A 100 12.81 2.12 -13.88
N GLU A 101 11.48 2.01 -13.86
CA GLU A 101 10.79 0.72 -13.67
C GLU A 101 11.02 -0.25 -14.85
N ARG A 102 11.13 0.25 -16.10
CA ARG A 102 11.41 -0.61 -17.24
C ARG A 102 12.81 -1.18 -17.16
N LEU A 103 13.78 -0.37 -16.76
CA LEU A 103 15.14 -0.82 -16.52
C LEU A 103 15.23 -1.83 -15.36
N GLN A 104 14.38 -1.70 -14.33
CA GLN A 104 14.29 -2.72 -13.27
C GLN A 104 13.90 -4.07 -13.85
N LEU A 105 12.84 -4.11 -14.65
CA LEU A 105 12.35 -5.34 -15.30
C LEU A 105 13.43 -5.97 -16.19
N GLU A 106 14.09 -5.17 -17.06
CA GLU A 106 15.15 -5.64 -17.93
C GLU A 106 16.35 -6.22 -17.16
N LYS A 107 16.75 -5.57 -16.06
CA LYS A 107 17.81 -6.07 -15.20
C LYS A 107 17.42 -7.39 -14.51
N PHE A 108 16.16 -7.53 -14.06
CA PHE A 108 15.67 -8.77 -13.48
C PHE A 108 15.74 -9.90 -14.50
N LYS A 109 15.21 -9.70 -15.72
CA LYS A 109 15.24 -10.69 -16.80
C LYS A 109 16.67 -11.12 -17.18
N LYS A 110 17.64 -10.21 -17.05
CA LYS A 110 19.08 -10.48 -17.25
C LYS A 110 19.77 -11.11 -16.02
N GLY A 111 19.02 -11.51 -14.99
CA GLY A 111 19.57 -12.15 -13.79
C GLY A 111 20.42 -11.23 -12.89
N LYS A 112 20.23 -9.89 -12.98
CA LYS A 112 20.90 -8.94 -12.09
C LYS A 112 20.20 -8.78 -10.74
N PHE A 113 18.98 -9.26 -10.64
CA PHE A 113 18.18 -9.39 -9.42
C PHE A 113 17.66 -10.82 -9.32
N ASP A 114 17.48 -11.29 -8.12
CA ASP A 114 16.97 -12.63 -7.84
C ASP A 114 15.46 -12.66 -7.66
N LEU A 115 14.90 -11.59 -7.12
CA LEU A 115 13.49 -11.39 -6.82
C LEU A 115 13.02 -10.06 -7.40
N TYR A 116 11.82 -10.05 -7.97
CA TYR A 116 11.19 -8.86 -8.54
C TYR A 116 9.72 -8.77 -8.12
N LEU A 117 9.33 -7.63 -7.56
CA LEU A 117 7.94 -7.34 -7.23
C LEU A 117 7.25 -6.75 -8.48
N ILE A 118 6.25 -7.45 -8.99
CA ILE A 118 5.54 -7.03 -10.21
C ILE A 118 4.41 -6.07 -9.84
N THR A 119 4.67 -4.78 -9.93
CA THR A 119 3.72 -3.73 -9.55
C THR A 119 2.59 -3.53 -10.56
N ARG A 120 2.84 -3.82 -11.85
CA ARG A 120 1.89 -3.61 -12.94
C ARG A 120 1.24 -4.91 -13.39
N ALA A 121 -0.10 -4.96 -13.42
CA ALA A 121 -0.84 -6.09 -13.98
C ALA A 121 -0.45 -6.38 -15.43
N GLN A 122 -0.28 -5.32 -16.24
CA GLN A 122 0.17 -5.44 -17.62
C GLN A 122 1.48 -6.24 -17.75
N TRP A 123 2.48 -5.94 -16.90
CA TRP A 123 3.74 -6.67 -16.97
C TRP A 123 3.58 -8.13 -16.57
N TYR A 124 2.76 -8.42 -15.57
CA TYR A 124 2.48 -9.81 -15.19
C TYR A 124 1.88 -10.61 -16.35
N GLU A 125 1.00 -10.01 -17.14
CA GLU A 125 0.34 -10.66 -18.26
C GLU A 125 1.18 -10.67 -19.55
N GLU A 126 1.86 -9.57 -19.86
CA GLU A 126 2.55 -9.40 -21.14
C GLU A 126 4.04 -9.73 -21.11
N GLU A 127 4.74 -9.38 -20.01
CA GLU A 127 6.18 -9.47 -19.95
C GLU A 127 6.71 -10.75 -19.32
N PHE A 128 5.91 -11.43 -18.50
CA PHE A 128 6.27 -12.69 -17.86
C PHE A 128 5.67 -13.91 -18.56
N ASN A 129 5.74 -13.92 -19.91
CA ASN A 129 5.36 -15.03 -20.78
C ASN A 129 6.48 -15.39 -21.77
N ASP A 130 7.70 -14.90 -21.51
CA ASP A 130 8.87 -15.15 -22.31
C ASP A 130 9.50 -16.54 -22.04
N GLU A 131 10.50 -16.86 -22.79
CA GLU A 131 11.14 -18.19 -22.81
C GLU A 131 11.66 -18.60 -21.41
N PRO A 132 12.38 -17.77 -20.64
CA PRO A 132 12.84 -18.18 -19.30
C PRO A 132 11.70 -18.51 -18.33
N VAL A 133 10.55 -17.83 -18.44
CA VAL A 133 9.36 -18.10 -17.62
C VAL A 133 8.69 -19.41 -18.08
N ASN A 134 8.49 -19.59 -19.39
CA ASN A 134 7.86 -20.79 -19.95
C ASN A 134 8.67 -22.06 -19.70
N ARG A 135 10.00 -21.93 -19.64
CA ARG A 135 10.92 -23.02 -19.30
C ARG A 135 11.08 -23.23 -17.78
N GLY A 136 10.46 -22.45 -16.95
CA GLY A 136 10.53 -22.55 -15.49
C GLY A 136 11.84 -22.07 -14.86
N LEU A 137 12.71 -21.38 -15.59
CA LEU A 137 13.93 -20.74 -15.05
C LEU A 137 13.58 -19.53 -14.19
N ILE A 138 12.53 -18.80 -14.59
CA ILE A 138 11.90 -17.76 -13.80
C ILE A 138 10.51 -18.23 -13.40
N GLN A 139 10.20 -18.09 -12.14
CA GLN A 139 8.88 -18.38 -11.59
C GLN A 139 8.10 -17.07 -11.43
N LYS A 140 6.81 -17.06 -11.78
CA LYS A 140 5.89 -15.97 -11.46
C LYS A 140 4.76 -16.46 -10.57
N ARG A 141 4.37 -15.65 -9.57
CA ARG A 141 3.32 -16.02 -8.62
C ARG A 141 2.40 -14.84 -8.32
N LYS A 142 1.11 -15.12 -8.20
CA LYS A 142 0.14 -14.35 -7.42
C LYS A 142 -0.08 -15.09 -6.13
N ILE A 143 0.30 -14.49 -5.01
CA ILE A 143 0.22 -15.10 -3.70
C ILE A 143 -0.89 -14.42 -2.92
N TYR A 144 -1.94 -15.16 -2.59
CA TYR A 144 -3.09 -14.71 -1.82
C TYR A 144 -2.87 -14.99 -0.35
N ASN A 145 -3.11 -14.00 0.49
CA ASN A 145 -3.04 -14.12 1.94
C ASN A 145 -3.99 -13.13 2.62
N ASP A 146 -3.99 -13.12 3.95
CA ASP A 146 -4.83 -12.24 4.78
C ASP A 146 -4.12 -10.92 5.16
N GLU A 147 -3.17 -10.47 4.34
CA GLU A 147 -2.57 -9.15 4.55
C GLU A 147 -3.66 -8.09 4.54
N PRO A 148 -3.76 -7.25 5.60
CA PRO A 148 -4.79 -6.24 5.67
C PRO A 148 -4.72 -5.29 4.48
N GLN A 149 -5.76 -5.26 3.67
CA GLN A 149 -5.84 -4.36 2.53
C GLN A 149 -6.16 -2.95 3.01
N GLY A 150 -5.50 -1.99 2.38
CA GLY A 150 -5.74 -0.58 2.63
C GLY A 150 -6.78 0.00 1.68
N VAL A 151 -6.95 1.30 1.75
CA VAL A 151 -7.86 2.04 0.89
C VAL A 151 -7.09 2.80 -0.19
N SER A 152 -7.58 2.77 -1.42
CA SER A 152 -7.10 3.61 -2.51
C SER A 152 -8.24 4.41 -3.14
N GLY A 153 -7.91 5.57 -3.72
CA GLY A 153 -8.89 6.40 -4.40
C GLY A 153 -8.43 7.84 -4.63
N LEU A 154 -9.31 8.60 -5.26
CA LEU A 154 -9.14 10.03 -5.43
C LEU A 154 -9.62 10.75 -4.16
N VAL A 155 -8.68 11.30 -3.38
CA VAL A 155 -9.00 12.13 -2.22
C VAL A 155 -9.39 13.53 -2.67
N PHE A 156 -10.47 14.08 -2.10
CA PHE A 156 -10.94 15.43 -2.34
C PHE A 156 -10.55 16.35 -1.18
N ASN A 157 -10.00 17.52 -1.49
CA ASN A 157 -9.75 18.52 -0.46
C ASN A 157 -11.05 19.26 -0.11
N MET A 158 -11.74 18.80 0.91
CA MET A 158 -13.05 19.28 1.34
C MET A 158 -13.03 20.68 1.98
N ARG A 159 -11.84 21.29 2.15
CA ARG A 159 -11.68 22.60 2.81
C ARG A 159 -11.99 23.77 1.88
N LYS A 160 -12.07 23.52 0.58
CA LYS A 160 -12.24 24.56 -0.45
C LYS A 160 -13.16 24.13 -1.59
N PRO A 161 -13.77 25.07 -2.33
CA PRO A 161 -14.49 24.76 -3.54
C PRO A 161 -13.59 24.05 -4.57
N PRO A 162 -14.17 23.14 -5.40
CA PRO A 162 -15.59 22.80 -5.41
C PRO A 162 -15.94 21.64 -4.45
N PHE A 163 -14.95 21.08 -3.75
CA PHE A 163 -15.09 19.85 -2.95
C PHE A 163 -15.60 20.07 -1.52
N ASP A 164 -15.83 21.32 -1.10
CA ASP A 164 -16.61 21.63 0.10
C ASP A 164 -18.09 21.22 -0.07
N ASN A 165 -18.59 21.19 -1.31
CA ASN A 165 -19.96 20.77 -1.62
C ASN A 165 -20.07 19.22 -1.69
N PRO A 166 -20.89 18.56 -0.85
CA PRO A 166 -21.06 17.11 -0.85
C PRO A 166 -21.60 16.55 -2.17
N LYS A 167 -22.49 17.29 -2.88
CA LYS A 167 -23.03 16.85 -4.17
C LYS A 167 -21.94 16.79 -5.25
N VAL A 168 -20.97 17.70 -5.22
CA VAL A 168 -19.83 17.66 -6.13
C VAL A 168 -18.99 16.40 -5.86
N ARG A 169 -18.69 16.10 -4.60
CA ARG A 169 -17.92 14.90 -4.25
C ARG A 169 -18.65 13.61 -4.65
N GLU A 170 -19.96 13.57 -4.41
CA GLU A 170 -20.79 12.44 -4.86
C GLU A 170 -20.78 12.31 -6.38
N ALA A 171 -20.91 13.43 -7.12
CA ALA A 171 -20.83 13.46 -8.58
C ALA A 171 -19.52 12.88 -9.10
N PHE A 172 -18.38 13.31 -8.54
CA PHE A 172 -17.07 12.81 -8.92
C PHE A 172 -16.89 11.32 -8.61
N THR A 173 -17.54 10.80 -7.57
CA THR A 173 -17.55 9.36 -7.27
C THR A 173 -18.26 8.56 -8.37
N TYR A 174 -19.39 9.05 -8.93
CA TYR A 174 -20.09 8.42 -10.05
C TYR A 174 -19.40 8.62 -11.39
N LEU A 175 -18.64 9.70 -11.56
CA LEU A 175 -17.87 10.01 -12.77
C LEU A 175 -16.51 9.30 -12.83
N PHE A 176 -16.09 8.64 -11.75
CA PHE A 176 -14.84 7.89 -11.72
C PHE A 176 -15.04 6.47 -12.28
N ASN A 177 -14.74 6.28 -13.57
CA ASN A 177 -14.88 5.00 -14.29
C ASN A 177 -13.80 3.99 -13.87
N ARG A 178 -13.83 3.59 -12.60
CA ARG A 178 -12.88 2.60 -12.06
C ARG A 178 -13.03 1.23 -12.67
N GLU A 179 -14.26 0.83 -13.04
CA GLU A 179 -14.55 -0.42 -13.75
C GLU A 179 -13.82 -0.49 -15.08
N GLY A 180 -13.90 0.59 -15.86
CA GLY A 180 -13.20 0.71 -17.13
C GLY A 180 -11.68 0.66 -16.96
N LEU A 181 -11.14 1.31 -15.95
CA LEU A 181 -9.70 1.28 -15.63
C LEU A 181 -9.25 -0.14 -15.24
N VAL A 182 -9.97 -0.80 -14.33
CA VAL A 182 -9.64 -2.17 -13.90
C VAL A 182 -9.71 -3.14 -15.09
N LYS A 183 -10.75 -3.06 -15.90
CA LYS A 183 -10.92 -3.94 -17.06
C LYS A 183 -9.84 -3.71 -18.12
N ASN A 184 -9.63 -2.46 -18.53
CA ASN A 184 -8.85 -2.15 -19.75
C ASN A 184 -7.35 -1.93 -19.47
N LEU A 185 -6.97 -1.43 -18.27
CA LEU A 185 -5.57 -1.14 -17.93
C LEU A 185 -4.97 -2.14 -16.95
N MET A 186 -5.82 -2.84 -16.18
CA MET A 186 -5.37 -3.70 -15.08
C MET A 186 -5.78 -5.15 -15.27
N TYR A 187 -6.18 -5.53 -16.48
CA TYR A 187 -6.48 -6.92 -16.90
C TYR A 187 -7.53 -7.61 -15.99
N GLY A 188 -8.43 -6.83 -15.39
CA GLY A 188 -9.44 -7.38 -14.47
C GLY A 188 -8.87 -7.93 -13.15
N GLN A 189 -7.60 -7.67 -12.84
CA GLN A 189 -6.92 -8.31 -11.71
C GLN A 189 -7.18 -7.63 -10.35
N TYR A 190 -7.88 -6.52 -10.31
CA TYR A 190 -8.13 -5.79 -9.07
C TYR A 190 -9.61 -5.87 -8.68
N LEU A 191 -9.85 -5.87 -7.38
CA LEU A 191 -11.19 -5.79 -6.82
C LEU A 191 -11.53 -4.33 -6.50
N MET A 192 -12.74 -3.91 -6.84
CA MET A 192 -13.20 -2.57 -6.50
C MET A 192 -13.56 -2.49 -5.03
N THR A 193 -13.10 -1.43 -4.35
CA THR A 193 -13.43 -1.22 -2.95
C THR A 193 -14.66 -0.32 -2.79
N ASN A 194 -15.51 -0.65 -1.80
CA ASN A 194 -16.63 0.15 -1.35
C ASN A 194 -16.57 0.37 0.17
N SER A 195 -15.38 0.29 0.73
CA SER A 195 -15.09 0.37 2.16
C SER A 195 -13.73 1.01 2.37
N TYR A 196 -13.52 1.61 3.55
CA TYR A 196 -12.19 2.02 4.01
C TYR A 196 -11.39 0.86 4.66
N TYR A 197 -12.02 -0.32 4.78
CA TYR A 197 -11.43 -1.53 5.39
C TYR A 197 -11.66 -2.76 4.51
N PRO A 198 -11.37 -2.71 3.19
CA PRO A 198 -11.78 -3.73 2.24
C PRO A 198 -11.17 -5.11 2.57
N GLY A 199 -11.98 -6.16 2.41
CA GLY A 199 -11.56 -7.54 2.61
C GLY A 199 -11.30 -7.92 4.07
N SER A 200 -11.62 -7.04 5.04
CA SER A 200 -11.42 -7.30 6.47
C SER A 200 -12.73 -7.50 7.22
N VAL A 201 -12.63 -8.01 8.46
CA VAL A 201 -13.80 -8.12 9.36
C VAL A 201 -14.44 -6.76 9.68
N TYR A 202 -13.73 -5.67 9.46
CA TYR A 202 -14.16 -4.29 9.71
C TYR A 202 -14.94 -3.67 8.54
N GLU A 203 -14.87 -4.26 7.35
CA GLU A 203 -15.68 -3.84 6.21
C GLU A 203 -17.16 -3.92 6.54
N ASN A 204 -17.91 -2.85 6.25
CA ASN A 204 -19.36 -2.91 6.35
C ASN A 204 -19.93 -3.49 5.04
N PRO A 205 -20.50 -4.72 5.07
CA PRO A 205 -21.03 -5.38 3.87
C PRO A 205 -22.25 -4.67 3.28
N ASN A 206 -22.88 -3.77 4.05
CA ASN A 206 -24.06 -3.00 3.63
C ASN A 206 -23.71 -1.66 2.99
N ASN A 207 -22.44 -1.33 2.83
CA ASN A 207 -22.06 -0.13 2.11
C ASN A 207 -22.57 -0.16 0.67
N PRO A 208 -23.03 1.00 0.12
CA PRO A 208 -23.49 1.07 -1.25
C PRO A 208 -22.36 0.74 -2.22
N LYS A 209 -22.64 -0.13 -3.18
CA LYS A 209 -21.72 -0.40 -4.31
C LYS A 209 -21.90 0.67 -5.36
N VAL A 210 -21.00 1.64 -5.36
CA VAL A 210 -21.03 2.70 -6.37
C VAL A 210 -20.46 2.18 -7.67
N THR A 211 -21.21 2.29 -8.75
CA THR A 211 -20.80 1.97 -10.12
C THR A 211 -20.69 3.23 -10.96
N TYR A 212 -19.91 3.19 -12.03
CA TYR A 212 -19.80 4.30 -12.96
C TYR A 212 -21.17 4.69 -13.53
N ASN A 213 -21.58 5.93 -13.34
CA ASN A 213 -22.86 6.47 -13.82
C ASN A 213 -22.69 7.95 -14.17
N PRO A 214 -22.27 8.26 -15.41
CA PRO A 214 -22.04 9.63 -15.84
C PRO A 214 -23.30 10.48 -15.87
N GLU A 215 -24.47 9.91 -16.10
CA GLU A 215 -25.75 10.62 -16.09
C GLU A 215 -26.10 11.12 -14.67
N LYS A 216 -25.97 10.24 -13.67
CA LYS A 216 -26.16 10.63 -12.27
C LYS A 216 -25.12 11.64 -11.83
N GLY A 217 -23.85 11.46 -12.23
CA GLY A 217 -22.80 12.43 -11.93
C GLY A 217 -23.11 13.81 -12.50
N ALA A 218 -23.56 13.88 -13.76
CA ALA A 218 -23.96 15.13 -14.40
C ALA A 218 -25.17 15.78 -13.70
N ALA A 219 -26.20 15.03 -13.33
CA ALA A 219 -27.36 15.52 -12.59
C ALA A 219 -26.95 16.14 -11.25
N LEU A 220 -26.06 15.49 -10.49
CA LEU A 220 -25.54 16.01 -9.23
C LEU A 220 -24.75 17.31 -9.40
N LEU A 221 -23.99 17.47 -10.49
CA LEU A 221 -23.29 18.73 -10.80
C LEU A 221 -24.29 19.86 -11.09
N VAL A 222 -25.37 19.56 -11.82
CA VAL A 222 -26.47 20.53 -12.03
C VAL A 222 -27.11 20.95 -10.71
N GLU A 223 -27.42 19.99 -9.83
CA GLU A 223 -27.94 20.25 -8.49
C GLU A 223 -26.96 21.06 -7.60
N ALA A 224 -25.65 20.92 -7.86
CA ALA A 224 -24.61 21.70 -7.19
C ALA A 224 -24.47 23.13 -7.76
N GLY A 225 -25.22 23.48 -8.83
CA GLY A 225 -25.24 24.79 -9.45
C GLY A 225 -24.38 24.94 -10.71
N TYR A 226 -23.81 23.87 -11.25
CA TYR A 226 -23.06 23.88 -12.52
C TYR A 226 -24.02 23.69 -13.70
N THR A 227 -24.70 24.76 -14.11
CA THR A 227 -25.82 24.71 -15.08
C THR A 227 -25.48 25.26 -16.44
N THR A 228 -24.38 25.99 -16.58
CA THR A 228 -23.92 26.58 -17.84
C THR A 228 -22.58 25.99 -18.28
N ARG A 229 -22.26 26.16 -19.56
CA ARG A 229 -20.94 25.78 -20.10
C ARG A 229 -20.31 26.98 -20.81
N ASN A 230 -19.00 27.11 -20.65
CA ASN A 230 -18.23 28.10 -21.40
C ASN A 230 -17.99 27.67 -22.86
N LYS A 231 -17.26 28.50 -23.61
CA LYS A 231 -16.93 28.26 -25.04
C LYS A 231 -16.11 26.98 -25.26
N GLU A 232 -15.41 26.49 -24.23
CA GLU A 232 -14.62 25.25 -24.26
C GLU A 232 -15.46 24.01 -23.88
N GLY A 233 -16.75 24.20 -23.57
CA GLY A 233 -17.65 23.13 -23.12
C GLY A 233 -17.50 22.76 -21.64
N ILE A 234 -16.72 23.54 -20.87
CA ILE A 234 -16.52 23.30 -19.43
C ILE A 234 -17.68 23.88 -18.65
N LEU A 235 -18.19 23.11 -17.70
CA LEU A 235 -19.26 23.52 -16.78
C LEU A 235 -18.83 24.73 -15.94
N GLU A 236 -19.76 25.65 -15.72
CA GLU A 236 -19.54 26.85 -14.92
C GLU A 236 -20.60 27.01 -13.85
N LYS A 237 -20.17 27.60 -12.74
CA LYS A 237 -20.98 28.07 -11.64
C LYS A 237 -20.55 29.50 -11.28
N ASP A 238 -21.48 30.44 -11.24
CA ASP A 238 -21.21 31.87 -10.93
C ASP A 238 -20.07 32.46 -11.79
N GLY A 239 -20.03 32.10 -13.09
CA GLY A 239 -19.02 32.54 -14.04
C GLY A 239 -17.64 31.91 -13.86
N LYS A 240 -17.49 30.91 -12.96
CA LYS A 240 -16.23 30.21 -12.72
C LYS A 240 -16.28 28.81 -13.34
N PRO A 241 -15.32 28.46 -14.20
CA PRO A 241 -15.27 27.13 -14.82
C PRO A 241 -14.85 26.05 -13.81
N LEU A 242 -15.37 24.84 -14.00
CA LEU A 242 -15.02 23.67 -13.19
C LEU A 242 -13.67 23.11 -13.64
N VAL A 243 -12.62 23.70 -13.12
CA VAL A 243 -11.23 23.31 -13.34
C VAL A 243 -10.66 22.71 -12.06
N ILE A 244 -10.04 21.55 -12.17
CA ILE A 244 -9.50 20.78 -11.04
C ILE A 244 -8.01 20.54 -11.30
N GLU A 245 -7.16 20.95 -10.37
CA GLU A 245 -5.73 20.66 -10.40
C GLU A 245 -5.41 19.37 -9.63
N MET A 246 -4.58 18.50 -10.23
CA MET A 246 -4.09 17.28 -9.62
C MET A 246 -2.57 17.22 -9.65
N PRO A 247 -1.87 17.34 -8.50
CA PRO A 247 -0.46 17.00 -8.45
C PRO A 247 -0.27 15.51 -8.69
N ILE A 248 0.51 15.16 -9.71
CA ILE A 248 0.65 13.77 -10.18
C ILE A 248 2.10 13.44 -10.47
N VAL A 249 2.52 12.22 -10.10
CA VAL A 249 3.81 11.66 -10.50
C VAL A 249 3.68 10.90 -11.82
N ASP A 250 4.76 10.83 -12.58
CA ASP A 250 4.77 10.36 -13.97
C ASP A 250 4.12 8.98 -14.16
N ASN A 251 4.41 8.01 -13.29
CA ASN A 251 3.89 6.65 -13.39
C ASN A 251 2.35 6.55 -13.25
N TRP A 252 1.67 7.57 -12.71
CA TRP A 252 0.22 7.63 -12.58
C TRP A 252 -0.47 8.36 -13.73
N VAL A 253 0.26 9.12 -14.56
CA VAL A 253 -0.30 9.85 -15.71
C VAL A 253 -1.04 8.90 -16.64
N ARG A 254 -0.47 7.74 -16.95
CA ARG A 254 -1.10 6.71 -17.81
C ARG A 254 -2.47 6.26 -17.26
N VAL A 255 -2.60 6.16 -15.94
CA VAL A 255 -3.85 5.71 -15.29
C VAL A 255 -4.88 6.82 -15.24
N MET A 256 -4.45 8.08 -15.04
CA MET A 256 -5.34 9.22 -14.89
C MET A 256 -5.73 9.89 -16.24
N THR A 257 -5.00 9.65 -17.32
CA THR A 257 -5.35 10.20 -18.65
C THR A 257 -6.75 9.76 -19.14
N PRO A 258 -7.16 8.49 -19.02
CA PRO A 258 -8.55 8.12 -19.35
C PRO A 258 -9.58 8.84 -18.47
N VAL A 259 -9.31 9.03 -17.18
CA VAL A 259 -10.18 9.78 -16.27
C VAL A 259 -10.32 11.24 -16.72
N GLN A 260 -9.21 11.88 -17.09
CA GLN A 260 -9.20 13.23 -17.64
C GLN A 260 -10.09 13.35 -18.89
N GLN A 261 -10.01 12.38 -19.79
CA GLN A 261 -10.81 12.35 -21.01
C GLN A 261 -12.32 12.15 -20.73
N GLU A 262 -12.67 11.24 -19.81
CA GLU A 262 -14.05 11.01 -19.40
C GLU A 262 -14.64 12.25 -18.71
N TRP A 263 -13.89 12.90 -17.82
CA TRP A 263 -14.32 14.10 -17.14
C TRP A 263 -14.47 15.29 -18.09
N LYS A 264 -13.62 15.39 -19.11
CA LYS A 264 -13.78 16.40 -20.17
C LYS A 264 -15.12 16.27 -20.89
N LYS A 265 -15.58 15.05 -21.19
CA LYS A 265 -16.91 14.80 -21.76
C LYS A 265 -18.03 15.25 -20.84
N ALA A 266 -17.86 15.09 -19.54
CA ALA A 266 -18.78 15.56 -18.52
C ALA A 266 -18.75 17.10 -18.33
N GLY A 267 -17.77 17.80 -18.93
CA GLY A 267 -17.59 19.23 -18.79
C GLY A 267 -16.69 19.64 -17.63
N ILE A 268 -15.81 18.76 -17.20
CA ILE A 268 -14.82 19.02 -16.15
C ILE A 268 -13.44 19.10 -16.78
N LYS A 269 -12.68 20.14 -16.48
CA LYS A 269 -11.29 20.27 -16.89
C LYS A 269 -10.38 19.76 -15.76
N LEU A 270 -9.71 18.62 -15.97
CA LEU A 270 -8.70 18.10 -15.08
C LEU A 270 -7.32 18.52 -15.59
N GLU A 271 -6.57 19.26 -14.80
CA GLU A 271 -5.22 19.70 -15.11
C GLU A 271 -4.18 18.92 -14.27
N PHE A 272 -3.22 18.30 -14.94
CA PHE A 272 -2.13 17.61 -14.28
C PHE A 272 -0.99 18.57 -13.99
N ARG A 273 -0.64 18.67 -12.71
CA ARG A 273 0.61 19.28 -12.27
C ARG A 273 1.62 18.18 -12.03
N GLN A 274 2.42 17.88 -13.06
CA GLN A 274 3.48 16.86 -12.92
C GLN A 274 4.56 17.32 -11.95
N VAL A 275 4.86 16.46 -10.98
CA VAL A 275 5.86 16.68 -9.93
C VAL A 275 6.54 15.36 -9.58
N ASP A 276 7.66 15.41 -8.88
CA ASP A 276 8.26 14.22 -8.28
C ASP A 276 7.54 13.82 -6.97
N TYR A 277 7.83 12.63 -6.47
CA TYR A 277 7.20 12.08 -5.28
C TYR A 277 7.38 12.93 -4.01
N PRO A 278 8.60 13.44 -3.68
CA PRO A 278 8.79 14.35 -2.54
C PRO A 278 7.98 15.63 -2.63
N ILE A 279 7.89 16.24 -3.81
CA ILE A 279 7.09 17.45 -4.02
C ILE A 279 5.59 17.15 -3.91
N GLN A 280 5.12 16.05 -4.50
CA GLN A 280 3.72 15.63 -4.33
C GLN A 280 3.37 15.46 -2.85
N PHE A 281 4.20 14.73 -2.12
CA PHE A 281 4.00 14.50 -0.68
C PHE A 281 3.95 15.80 0.11
N LYS A 282 4.86 16.75 -0.18
CA LYS A 282 4.86 18.09 0.43
C LYS A 282 3.55 18.84 0.16
N LEU A 283 3.10 18.89 -1.10
CA LEU A 283 1.84 19.56 -1.48
C LEU A 283 0.64 18.99 -0.74
N LEU A 284 0.57 17.67 -0.61
CA LEU A 284 -0.50 17.00 0.12
C LEU A 284 -0.47 17.30 1.63
N ASN A 285 0.70 17.29 2.23
CA ASN A 285 0.88 17.62 3.64
C ASN A 285 0.56 19.06 3.96
N GLU A 286 0.87 19.99 3.05
CA GLU A 286 0.54 21.42 3.13
C GLU A 286 -0.91 21.72 2.72
N ARG A 287 -1.70 20.70 2.32
CA ARG A 287 -3.10 20.84 1.84
C ARG A 287 -3.23 21.67 0.56
N ASN A 288 -2.17 21.77 -0.23
CA ASN A 288 -2.11 22.53 -1.48
C ASN A 288 -2.41 21.63 -2.69
N PHE A 289 -3.64 21.14 -2.77
CA PHE A 289 -4.18 20.32 -3.86
C PHE A 289 -5.70 20.44 -3.93
N ASP A 290 -6.30 20.13 -5.08
CA ASP A 290 -7.75 19.96 -5.20
C ASP A 290 -8.12 18.48 -5.02
N ILE A 291 -7.48 17.61 -5.82
CA ILE A 291 -7.57 16.15 -5.72
C ILE A 291 -6.19 15.52 -5.81
N ALA A 292 -6.06 14.30 -5.28
CA ALA A 292 -4.89 13.46 -5.50
C ALA A 292 -5.29 11.99 -5.47
N PHE A 293 -4.58 11.13 -6.22
CA PHE A 293 -4.73 9.69 -6.03
C PHE A 293 -3.87 9.24 -4.86
N MET A 294 -4.51 8.62 -3.87
CA MET A 294 -3.84 8.15 -2.67
C MET A 294 -4.09 6.65 -2.46
N SER A 295 -3.09 5.97 -1.92
CA SER A 295 -3.18 4.59 -1.50
C SER A 295 -2.58 4.45 -0.11
N TRP A 296 -3.36 3.89 0.81
CA TRP A 296 -2.97 3.65 2.20
C TRP A 296 -2.84 2.16 2.44
N GLY A 297 -1.82 1.74 3.16
CA GLY A 297 -1.70 0.36 3.61
C GLY A 297 -2.76 0.01 4.66
N GLY A 298 -3.18 -1.24 4.69
CA GLY A 298 -4.06 -1.76 5.72
C GLY A 298 -3.32 -2.00 7.04
N LEU A 299 -4.09 -2.04 8.11
CA LEU A 299 -3.60 -2.40 9.44
C LEU A 299 -4.47 -3.52 10.00
N LEU A 300 -3.84 -4.54 10.60
CA LEU A 300 -4.54 -5.63 11.28
C LEU A 300 -5.47 -5.08 12.39
N TYR A 301 -5.05 -4.02 13.04
CA TYR A 301 -5.84 -3.25 14.00
C TYR A 301 -5.96 -1.81 13.48
N PRO A 302 -7.11 -1.44 12.87
CA PRO A 302 -7.31 -0.11 12.32
C PRO A 302 -7.06 1.02 13.33
N ASN A 303 -6.52 2.13 12.85
CA ASN A 303 -6.35 3.35 13.64
C ASN A 303 -7.11 4.51 12.99
N PRO A 304 -8.46 4.55 13.12
CA PRO A 304 -9.26 5.57 12.45
C PRO A 304 -8.99 6.99 12.97
N LYS A 305 -8.49 7.13 14.20
CA LYS A 305 -8.20 8.45 14.78
C LYS A 305 -7.20 9.23 13.93
N SER A 306 -6.13 8.60 13.49
CA SER A 306 -5.05 9.26 12.74
C SER A 306 -5.50 9.86 11.41
N SER A 307 -6.55 9.28 10.78
CA SER A 307 -6.98 9.64 9.43
C SER A 307 -8.33 10.37 9.37
N PHE A 308 -9.19 10.20 10.37
CA PHE A 308 -10.58 10.63 10.25
C PHE A 308 -11.10 11.47 11.43
N HIS A 309 -10.36 11.62 12.52
CA HIS A 309 -10.82 12.44 13.63
C HIS A 309 -10.79 13.93 13.26
N SER A 310 -11.87 14.66 13.59
CA SER A 310 -12.04 16.07 13.21
C SER A 310 -10.95 16.98 13.73
N GLU A 311 -10.35 16.66 14.89
CA GLU A 311 -9.24 17.43 15.47
C GLU A 311 -8.01 17.53 14.55
N LEU A 312 -7.83 16.54 13.66
CA LEU A 312 -6.68 16.47 12.74
C LEU A 312 -6.98 17.09 11.36
N ALA A 313 -8.23 17.48 11.12
CA ALA A 313 -8.67 17.90 9.79
C ALA A 313 -7.89 19.10 9.24
N ASP A 314 -7.59 20.09 10.07
CA ASP A 314 -6.92 21.33 9.64
C ASP A 314 -5.44 21.38 10.02
N ILE A 315 -4.92 20.32 10.64
CA ILE A 315 -3.52 20.24 11.03
C ILE A 315 -2.68 19.72 9.86
N PRO A 316 -1.68 20.48 9.37
CA PRO A 316 -0.74 19.99 8.37
C PRO A 316 0.02 18.73 8.85
N ASN A 317 0.54 17.95 7.91
CA ASN A 317 1.31 16.73 8.20
C ASN A 317 0.53 15.66 9.01
N THR A 318 -0.82 15.65 8.90
CA THR A 318 -1.67 14.57 9.42
C THR A 318 -2.28 13.75 8.29
N ASN A 319 -2.76 12.54 8.60
CA ASN A 319 -3.36 11.65 7.61
C ASN A 319 -4.79 12.04 7.22
N ASN A 320 -5.42 13.01 7.90
CA ASN A 320 -6.72 13.54 7.49
C ASN A 320 -6.55 14.48 6.29
N LEU A 321 -6.17 13.90 5.15
CA LEU A 321 -5.89 14.65 3.91
C LEU A 321 -7.13 15.38 3.38
N ALA A 322 -8.28 14.74 3.44
CA ALA A 322 -9.53 15.26 2.92
C ALA A 322 -10.04 16.51 3.70
N GLY A 323 -9.67 16.65 4.97
CA GLY A 323 -10.29 17.64 5.85
C GLY A 323 -11.65 17.19 6.40
N PHE A 324 -11.82 15.87 6.54
CA PHE A 324 -13.05 15.28 7.04
C PHE A 324 -13.33 15.70 8.49
N LYS A 325 -14.58 16.13 8.73
CA LYS A 325 -15.08 16.48 10.06
C LYS A 325 -16.49 15.92 10.23
N ASN A 326 -16.69 15.11 11.28
CA ASN A 326 -18.01 14.58 11.59
C ASN A 326 -18.07 14.19 13.07
N ARG A 327 -18.94 14.82 13.84
CA ARG A 327 -19.07 14.59 15.30
C ARG A 327 -19.47 13.16 15.66
N VAL A 328 -20.29 12.50 14.83
CA VAL A 328 -20.70 11.11 15.08
C VAL A 328 -19.51 10.19 14.85
N ALA A 329 -18.73 10.42 13.78
CA ALA A 329 -17.49 9.68 13.53
C ALA A 329 -16.49 9.87 14.67
N ASP A 330 -16.30 11.09 15.17
CA ASP A 330 -15.42 11.36 16.32
C ASP A 330 -15.84 10.57 17.56
N SER A 331 -17.15 10.53 17.83
CA SER A 331 -17.71 9.75 18.96
C SER A 331 -17.44 8.24 18.80
N LEU A 332 -17.63 7.69 17.59
CA LEU A 332 -17.34 6.29 17.30
C LEU A 332 -15.83 5.98 17.40
N ILE A 333 -14.98 6.87 16.92
CA ILE A 333 -13.51 6.74 17.03
C ILE A 333 -13.09 6.72 18.50
N ASN A 334 -13.62 7.63 19.30
CA ASN A 334 -13.30 7.69 20.74
C ASN A 334 -13.84 6.47 21.49
N LEU A 335 -15.03 5.96 21.11
CA LEU A 335 -15.59 4.75 21.68
C LEU A 335 -14.75 3.51 21.31
N GLU A 336 -14.28 3.40 20.08
CA GLU A 336 -13.41 2.30 19.62
C GLU A 336 -12.14 2.22 20.47
N LEU A 337 -11.50 3.37 20.77
CA LEU A 337 -10.25 3.42 21.55
C LEU A 337 -10.37 2.80 22.93
N VAL A 338 -11.54 2.85 23.55
CA VAL A 338 -11.78 2.33 24.93
C VAL A 338 -12.55 1.02 24.96
N THR A 339 -12.91 0.47 23.81
CA THR A 339 -13.67 -0.79 23.69
C THR A 339 -12.70 -1.97 23.57
N PHE A 340 -12.60 -2.81 24.62
CA PHE A 340 -11.70 -3.98 24.65
C PHE A 340 -12.26 -5.20 23.91
N ASP A 341 -13.55 -5.33 23.84
CA ASP A 341 -14.23 -6.44 23.14
C ASP A 341 -14.09 -6.29 21.63
N LEU A 342 -13.52 -7.31 20.97
CA LEU A 342 -13.26 -7.29 19.52
C LEU A 342 -14.56 -7.20 18.71
N SER A 343 -15.59 -7.97 19.06
CA SER A 343 -16.86 -8.00 18.31
C SER A 343 -17.55 -6.64 18.34
N LYS A 344 -17.50 -5.96 19.48
CA LYS A 344 -18.03 -4.59 19.62
C LYS A 344 -17.19 -3.59 18.82
N ARG A 345 -15.85 -3.70 18.82
CA ARG A 345 -14.99 -2.84 17.98
C ARG A 345 -15.30 -3.01 16.50
N VAL A 346 -15.49 -4.24 16.03
CA VAL A 346 -15.88 -4.52 14.65
C VAL A 346 -17.18 -3.78 14.30
N GLN A 347 -18.19 -3.86 15.15
CA GLN A 347 -19.46 -3.16 14.94
C GLN A 347 -19.29 -1.63 14.90
N ILE A 348 -18.48 -1.06 15.81
CA ILE A 348 -18.20 0.38 15.84
C ILE A 348 -17.52 0.81 14.56
N ILE A 349 -16.48 0.09 14.12
CA ILE A 349 -15.74 0.42 12.89
C ILE A 349 -16.62 0.25 11.66
N ARG A 350 -17.50 -0.75 11.58
CA ARG A 350 -18.46 -0.88 10.48
C ARG A 350 -19.43 0.30 10.41
N GLN A 351 -19.89 0.82 11.54
CA GLN A 351 -20.71 2.04 11.56
C GLN A 351 -19.91 3.25 11.08
N LEU A 352 -18.65 3.38 11.54
CA LEU A 352 -17.76 4.43 11.06
C LEU A 352 -17.52 4.32 9.56
N ASP A 353 -17.29 3.11 9.03
CA ASP A 353 -17.07 2.85 7.60
C ASP A 353 -18.23 3.37 6.75
N SER A 354 -19.48 3.13 7.18
CA SER A 354 -20.66 3.69 6.50
C SER A 354 -20.65 5.22 6.44
N ILE A 355 -20.27 5.88 7.53
CA ILE A 355 -20.21 7.36 7.57
C ILE A 355 -19.11 7.86 6.64
N LEU A 356 -17.95 7.20 6.64
CA LEU A 356 -16.82 7.56 5.78
C LEU A 356 -17.18 7.40 4.30
N VAL A 357 -17.81 6.30 3.92
CA VAL A 357 -18.27 6.06 2.54
C VAL A 357 -19.33 7.08 2.13
N ALA A 358 -20.33 7.34 2.97
CA ALA A 358 -21.38 8.32 2.69
C ALA A 358 -20.87 9.77 2.61
N SER A 359 -19.71 10.06 3.16
CA SER A 359 -19.12 11.42 3.07
C SER A 359 -18.55 11.76 1.70
N HIS A 360 -18.31 10.75 0.87
CA HIS A 360 -17.62 10.89 -0.43
C HIS A 360 -16.33 11.71 -0.35
N GLN A 361 -15.58 11.58 0.76
CA GLN A 361 -14.29 12.25 0.88
C GLN A 361 -13.22 11.66 -0.04
N TYR A 362 -13.45 10.42 -0.49
CA TYR A 362 -12.70 9.72 -1.55
C TYR A 362 -13.68 9.18 -2.60
N ALA A 363 -13.32 9.30 -3.87
CA ALA A 363 -13.83 8.37 -4.85
C ALA A 363 -12.98 7.10 -4.74
N LEU A 364 -13.53 6.09 -4.04
CA LEU A 364 -12.84 4.84 -3.75
C LEU A 364 -12.49 4.09 -5.03
N ALA A 365 -11.31 3.49 -5.09
CA ALA A 365 -10.79 2.84 -6.29
C ALA A 365 -10.83 1.31 -6.20
N TRP A 366 -9.70 0.68 -5.98
CA TRP A 366 -9.50 -0.77 -6.05
C TRP A 366 -8.36 -1.22 -5.14
N TYR A 367 -8.24 -2.53 -4.96
CA TYR A 367 -7.10 -3.17 -4.32
C TYR A 367 -6.77 -4.50 -5.00
N ALA A 368 -5.55 -5.01 -4.79
CA ALA A 368 -5.15 -6.33 -5.25
C ALA A 368 -5.15 -7.28 -4.04
N PRO A 369 -5.99 -8.34 -4.04
CA PRO A 369 -6.03 -9.28 -2.90
C PRO A 369 -4.86 -10.29 -2.92
N PHE A 370 -3.76 -9.93 -3.55
CA PHE A 370 -2.58 -10.77 -3.73
C PHE A 370 -1.32 -9.93 -3.93
N THR A 371 -0.19 -10.55 -3.67
CA THR A 371 1.13 -10.04 -4.05
C THR A 371 1.62 -10.75 -5.32
N ARG A 372 2.10 -9.97 -6.32
CA ARG A 372 2.72 -10.52 -7.53
C ARG A 372 4.23 -10.48 -7.39
N VAL A 373 4.87 -11.64 -7.52
CA VAL A 373 6.33 -11.75 -7.51
C VAL A 373 6.81 -12.56 -8.71
N ALA A 374 8.00 -12.22 -9.18
CA ALA A 374 8.79 -13.10 -10.04
C ALA A 374 10.16 -13.33 -9.39
N TYR A 375 10.70 -14.52 -9.56
CA TYR A 375 12.01 -14.88 -9.02
C TYR A 375 12.71 -15.92 -9.91
N TRP A 376 14.02 -15.84 -9.95
CA TRP A 376 14.81 -16.91 -10.53
C TRP A 376 14.66 -18.17 -9.70
N ASN A 377 14.41 -19.32 -10.34
CA ASN A 377 14.06 -20.58 -9.67
C ASN A 377 15.26 -21.25 -8.97
N LYS A 378 15.89 -20.52 -8.08
CA LYS A 378 17.05 -20.93 -7.28
C LYS A 378 16.81 -20.84 -5.78
N PHE A 379 15.54 -20.84 -5.37
CA PHE A 379 15.15 -20.73 -3.97
C PHE A 379 14.29 -21.92 -3.55
N GLY A 380 14.48 -22.36 -2.31
CA GLY A 380 13.49 -23.10 -1.57
C GLY A 380 12.65 -22.13 -0.73
N HIS A 381 11.41 -22.52 -0.47
CA HIS A 381 10.44 -21.74 0.29
C HIS A 381 9.40 -22.66 0.93
N PRO A 382 8.69 -22.23 1.98
CA PRO A 382 7.51 -22.95 2.46
C PRO A 382 6.37 -22.88 1.44
N ASP A 383 5.42 -23.81 1.51
CA ASP A 383 4.29 -23.89 0.57
C ASP A 383 3.40 -22.63 0.58
N PHE A 384 3.36 -21.94 1.70
CA PHE A 384 2.62 -20.68 1.82
C PHE A 384 3.36 -19.45 1.25
N TYR A 385 4.59 -19.56 0.81
CA TYR A 385 5.43 -18.52 0.18
C TYR A 385 5.66 -17.27 1.04
N ILE A 386 4.60 -16.62 1.52
CA ILE A 386 4.60 -15.43 2.40
C ILE A 386 3.74 -15.69 3.64
N GLY A 387 4.02 -14.98 4.74
CA GLY A 387 3.26 -15.11 5.98
C GLY A 387 1.80 -14.72 5.81
N ARG A 388 0.91 -15.30 6.65
CA ARG A 388 -0.54 -15.15 6.53
C ARG A 388 -1.02 -13.69 6.47
N THR A 389 -0.49 -12.84 7.34
CA THR A 389 -0.85 -11.41 7.43
C THR A 389 0.32 -10.49 7.09
N SER A 390 1.36 -11.03 6.44
CA SER A 390 2.60 -10.33 6.13
C SER A 390 2.64 -9.92 4.67
N ASP A 391 3.38 -8.84 4.37
CA ASP A 391 3.69 -8.46 3.02
C ASP A 391 4.82 -9.33 2.40
N TRP A 392 5.19 -9.02 1.17
CA TRP A 392 6.23 -9.71 0.42
C TRP A 392 7.60 -9.75 1.12
N ARG A 393 7.88 -8.84 2.06
CA ARG A 393 9.16 -8.80 2.80
C ARG A 393 9.38 -10.02 3.64
N SER A 394 8.31 -10.76 3.99
CA SER A 394 8.43 -12.05 4.67
C SER A 394 9.21 -13.10 3.85
N ILE A 395 9.28 -12.97 2.53
CA ILE A 395 10.16 -13.77 1.65
C ILE A 395 11.61 -13.71 2.15
N LEU A 396 12.09 -12.52 2.52
CA LEU A 396 13.47 -12.31 2.94
C LEU A 396 13.83 -13.02 4.25
N SER A 397 12.84 -13.36 5.04
CA SER A 397 13.02 -14.09 6.30
C SER A 397 12.68 -15.58 6.22
N LEU A 398 11.83 -15.99 5.29
CA LEU A 398 11.28 -17.34 5.22
C LEU A 398 11.95 -18.24 4.17
N TRP A 399 12.46 -17.67 3.08
CA TRP A 399 13.03 -18.43 1.98
C TRP A 399 14.52 -18.73 2.23
N TRP A 400 15.06 -19.65 1.42
CA TRP A 400 16.48 -20.01 1.44
C TRP A 400 17.03 -20.20 0.03
N TYR A 401 18.33 -20.03 -0.12
CA TYR A 401 19.01 -20.37 -1.36
C TYR A 401 19.14 -21.90 -1.47
N ASP A 402 18.75 -22.44 -2.61
CA ASP A 402 18.80 -23.86 -2.92
C ASP A 402 19.88 -24.08 -3.99
N PRO A 403 21.05 -24.64 -3.63
CA PRO A 403 22.16 -24.78 -4.55
C PRO A 403 21.87 -25.77 -5.71
N ASP A 404 21.02 -26.76 -5.48
CA ASP A 404 20.65 -27.73 -6.52
C ASP A 404 19.74 -27.08 -7.57
N LYS A 405 18.75 -26.35 -7.13
CA LYS A 405 17.90 -25.53 -8.03
C LYS A 405 18.72 -24.49 -8.77
N ALA A 406 19.64 -23.82 -8.10
CA ALA A 406 20.50 -22.82 -8.73
C ALA A 406 21.39 -23.44 -9.82
N ALA A 407 21.97 -24.61 -9.58
CA ALA A 407 22.73 -25.33 -10.59
C ALA A 407 21.88 -25.73 -11.81
N LEU A 408 20.61 -26.10 -11.58
CA LEU A 408 19.66 -26.37 -12.66
C LEU A 408 19.35 -25.12 -13.49
N VAL A 409 19.15 -23.98 -12.83
CA VAL A 409 18.92 -22.67 -13.51
C VAL A 409 20.13 -22.29 -14.37
N GLU A 410 21.36 -22.41 -13.85
CA GLU A 410 22.56 -22.07 -14.63
C GLU A 410 22.72 -22.99 -15.86
N ARG A 411 22.52 -24.29 -15.69
CA ARG A 411 22.51 -25.22 -16.84
C ARG A 411 21.42 -24.87 -17.85
N GLY A 412 20.22 -24.52 -17.38
CA GLY A 412 19.12 -24.13 -18.26
C GLY A 412 19.37 -22.83 -19.02
N LYS A 413 20.25 -21.94 -18.53
CA LYS A 413 20.67 -20.74 -19.28
C LYS A 413 21.55 -21.12 -20.48
N ASP A 414 22.36 -22.14 -20.34
CA ASP A 414 23.28 -22.62 -21.39
C ASP A 414 22.62 -23.63 -22.33
N ASP A 415 21.59 -24.36 -21.90
CA ASP A 415 20.84 -25.34 -22.68
C ASP A 415 19.41 -24.89 -22.92
N PRO A 416 19.07 -24.38 -24.13
CA PRO A 416 17.72 -23.93 -24.49
C PRO A 416 16.64 -25.03 -24.46
N THR A 417 17.02 -26.29 -24.49
CA THR A 417 16.08 -27.42 -24.48
C THR A 417 15.65 -27.83 -23.07
N MET A 418 16.40 -27.41 -22.08
CA MET A 418 16.13 -27.74 -20.69
C MET A 418 14.95 -26.98 -20.13
N THR A 419 14.04 -27.71 -19.47
CA THR A 419 12.88 -27.14 -18.78
C THR A 419 12.87 -27.55 -17.31
N LEU A 420 12.36 -26.69 -16.44
CA LEU A 420 12.16 -26.92 -15.01
C LEU A 420 10.66 -26.86 -14.69
N PRO A 421 10.19 -27.49 -13.62
CA PRO A 421 8.80 -27.41 -13.19
C PRO A 421 8.40 -25.95 -12.93
N THR A 422 7.28 -25.50 -13.51
CA THR A 422 6.75 -24.15 -13.32
C THR A 422 5.83 -24.04 -12.10
N GLY A 423 5.08 -25.09 -11.76
CA GLY A 423 4.06 -25.07 -10.72
C GLY A 423 2.87 -24.14 -11.06
N SER A 424 1.96 -23.96 -10.12
CA SER A 424 0.84 -23.03 -10.25
C SER A 424 1.33 -21.58 -10.16
N SER A 425 0.84 -20.72 -11.05
CA SER A 425 1.09 -19.28 -10.97
C SER A 425 0.26 -18.57 -9.89
N GLU A 426 -0.75 -19.23 -9.34
CA GLU A 426 -1.59 -18.72 -8.26
C GLU A 426 -1.45 -19.61 -7.01
N VAL A 427 -1.29 -18.98 -5.86
CA VAL A 427 -1.03 -19.63 -4.57
C VAL A 427 -2.13 -19.24 -3.59
N TYR A 428 -3.00 -20.19 -3.25
CA TYR A 428 -4.14 -20.01 -2.36
C TYR A 428 -3.97 -20.72 -1.01
N PHE A 429 -2.74 -21.01 -0.60
CA PHE A 429 -2.43 -21.81 0.57
C PHE A 429 -3.23 -21.41 1.83
N TRP A 430 -3.28 -20.12 2.15
CA TRP A 430 -3.94 -19.66 3.37
C TRP A 430 -5.45 -19.83 3.33
N LYS A 431 -6.06 -19.65 2.16
CA LYS A 431 -7.49 -19.90 1.97
C LYS A 431 -7.81 -21.40 2.11
N GLU A 432 -7.03 -22.25 1.46
CA GLU A 432 -7.18 -23.72 1.54
C GLU A 432 -6.93 -24.22 2.97
N TYR A 433 -6.01 -23.62 3.69
CA TYR A 433 -5.72 -23.91 5.10
C TYR A 433 -6.92 -23.60 6.00
N GLU A 434 -7.62 -22.47 5.82
CA GLU A 434 -8.81 -22.11 6.56
C GLU A 434 -9.97 -23.05 6.27
N GLU A 435 -10.25 -23.32 5.00
CA GLU A 435 -11.31 -24.23 4.57
C GLU A 435 -11.12 -25.63 5.20
N ASN A 436 -9.87 -26.08 5.35
CA ASN A 436 -9.56 -27.35 6.00
C ASN A 436 -9.73 -27.31 7.52
N LEU A 437 -9.48 -26.16 8.19
CA LEU A 437 -9.72 -26.01 9.63
C LEU A 437 -11.21 -26.03 9.97
N ASP A 438 -12.05 -25.41 9.15
CA ASP A 438 -13.51 -25.34 9.36
C ASP A 438 -14.18 -26.69 9.07
N SER A 439 -13.48 -27.63 8.43
CA SER A 439 -13.99 -28.97 8.10
C SER A 439 -13.73 -30.01 9.20
N HIS A 440 -13.00 -29.67 10.24
CA HIS A 440 -12.68 -30.49 11.41
C HIS A 440 -13.24 -29.92 12.69
#